data_a604b851e59c3e94c66bbc1ff574c0ac
#
_entry.id   a604b851e59c3e94c66bbc1ff574c0ac
#
_cell.length_a   1.000
_cell.length_b   1.000
_cell.length_c   1.000
_cell.angle_alpha   90.00
_cell.angle_beta   90.00
_cell.angle_gamma   90.00
#
_symmetry.space_group_name_H-M   'P 1'
#
loop_
_entity.id
_entity.type
_entity.pdbx_description
1 polymer ?
#
loop_
_entity_poly.entity_id
_entity_poly.type
_entity_poly.pdbx_seq_one_letter_code
_entity_poly.pdbx_strand_id
1 'polypeptide(L)'
;MGKDIDIIKVITHADGGKVYSKSATNYPSNKDSVAVKGYGVDASDPQNAQMQFDTTAKYFGNEGKNEYIHYMMSFLKETAPDADTAMKITDQVLAPLKDEHLILIGAHKKDHQKSDYHTHNFVGTTNLETGKMIHPTNKLNYTMAQRMADTIQKPVELVIEKKKKSPESVGDGDNNSEEKKDFTRIFYPHKKH
;
A
#
# COMPACT_ATOMS: atom_id res chain seq x y z
N MET A 1 15.30 20.70 -2.24
CA MET A 1 14.39 20.76 -1.07
C MET A 1 13.27 19.79 -1.31
N GLY A 2 13.21 18.68 -0.55
CA GLY A 2 12.05 17.79 -0.58
C GLY A 2 10.82 18.57 -0.11
N LYS A 3 9.72 18.47 -0.83
CA LYS A 3 8.45 19.06 -0.41
C LYS A 3 8.05 18.44 0.91
N ASP A 4 7.73 19.27 1.91
CA ASP A 4 7.12 18.82 3.16
C ASP A 4 5.64 18.53 2.87
N ILE A 5 5.34 17.31 2.43
CA ILE A 5 4.02 16.86 2.01
C ILE A 5 3.81 15.39 2.43
N ASP A 6 2.62 15.07 2.86
CA ASP A 6 2.22 13.70 3.13
C ASP A 6 2.11 12.90 1.81
N ILE A 7 2.49 11.63 1.83
CA ILE A 7 2.62 10.81 0.63
C ILE A 7 1.78 9.55 0.74
N ILE A 8 1.06 9.22 -0.33
CA ILE A 8 0.56 7.86 -0.57
C ILE A 8 1.30 7.28 -1.78
N LYS A 9 1.95 6.14 -1.60
CA LYS A 9 2.72 5.46 -2.61
C LYS A 9 2.10 4.13 -2.96
N VAL A 10 1.93 3.87 -4.26
CA VAL A 10 1.55 2.55 -4.78
C VAL A 10 2.83 1.83 -5.19
N ILE A 11 3.16 0.78 -4.46
CA ILE A 11 4.36 -0.02 -4.70
C ILE A 11 3.99 -1.16 -5.65
N THR A 12 4.60 -1.17 -6.82
CA THR A 12 4.42 -2.24 -7.80
C THR A 12 5.57 -3.23 -7.68
N HIS A 13 5.23 -4.50 -7.44
CA HIS A 13 6.22 -5.56 -7.37
C HIS A 13 6.37 -6.20 -8.75
N ALA A 14 7.61 -6.29 -9.25
CA ALA A 14 7.92 -6.80 -10.59
C ALA A 14 7.52 -8.27 -10.75
N ASP A 15 7.62 -9.03 -9.67
CA ASP A 15 7.41 -10.46 -9.64
C ASP A 15 6.19 -10.77 -8.77
N GLY A 16 4.99 -10.78 -9.35
CA GLY A 16 3.75 -11.22 -8.69
C GLY A 16 3.80 -12.71 -8.29
N GLY A 17 4.98 -13.21 -7.91
CA GLY A 17 5.24 -14.60 -7.58
C GLY A 17 5.17 -14.89 -6.08
N LYS A 18 5.09 -16.19 -5.76
CA LYS A 18 5.00 -16.77 -4.40
C LYS A 18 6.08 -16.30 -3.40
N VAL A 19 7.22 -15.80 -3.87
CA VAL A 19 8.31 -15.28 -3.02
C VAL A 19 7.93 -13.96 -2.38
N TYR A 20 7.21 -13.11 -3.12
CA TYR A 20 6.78 -11.82 -2.60
C TYR A 20 5.66 -11.96 -1.56
N SER A 21 4.73 -12.89 -1.77
CA SER A 21 3.62 -13.09 -0.84
C SER A 21 4.11 -13.43 0.57
N LYS A 22 5.17 -14.27 0.70
CA LYS A 22 5.78 -14.60 2.00
C LYS A 22 6.45 -13.39 2.68
N SER A 23 7.09 -12.50 1.93
CA SER A 23 7.72 -11.30 2.50
C SER A 23 6.71 -10.19 2.77
N ALA A 24 5.61 -10.14 2.02
CA ALA A 24 4.58 -9.11 2.16
C ALA A 24 3.91 -9.16 3.54
N THR A 25 3.51 -10.33 4.01
CA THR A 25 2.85 -10.48 5.32
C THR A 25 3.81 -10.35 6.50
N ASN A 26 5.09 -10.69 6.31
CA ASN A 26 6.11 -10.52 7.36
C ASN A 26 6.49 -9.04 7.53
N TYR A 27 6.35 -8.20 6.50
CA TYR A 27 6.81 -6.82 6.56
C TYR A 27 5.98 -5.95 7.51
N PRO A 28 4.63 -5.97 7.51
CA PRO A 28 3.82 -5.22 8.47
C PRO A 28 4.03 -5.63 9.91
N SER A 29 4.40 -6.90 10.15
CA SER A 29 4.54 -7.49 11.48
C SER A 29 5.99 -7.71 11.89
N ASN A 30 6.96 -7.08 11.22
CA ASN A 30 8.37 -7.22 11.58
C ASN A 30 8.68 -6.52 12.92
N LYS A 31 9.91 -6.73 13.43
CA LYS A 31 10.38 -6.18 14.72
C LYS A 31 10.36 -4.64 14.82
N ASP A 32 10.33 -3.94 13.68
CA ASP A 32 10.31 -2.48 13.60
C ASP A 32 8.87 -1.93 13.54
N SER A 33 7.88 -2.83 13.54
CA SER A 33 6.47 -2.50 13.58
C SER A 33 6.07 -2.03 14.98
N VAL A 34 5.44 -0.87 15.04
CA VAL A 34 4.96 -0.28 16.30
C VAL A 34 3.47 -0.49 16.53
N ALA A 35 2.72 -0.81 15.47
CA ALA A 35 1.32 -1.22 15.53
C ALA A 35 0.97 -2.07 14.30
N VAL A 36 0.10 -3.07 14.48
CA VAL A 36 -0.41 -3.93 13.42
C VAL A 36 -1.91 -4.08 13.55
N LYS A 37 -2.64 -4.11 12.43
CA LYS A 37 -4.09 -4.30 12.39
C LYS A 37 -4.50 -5.12 11.15
N GLY A 38 -5.49 -5.97 11.31
CA GLY A 38 -6.08 -6.77 10.22
C GLY A 38 -7.58 -6.53 10.06
N TYR A 39 -8.07 -6.58 8.82
CA TYR A 39 -9.49 -6.68 8.48
C TYR A 39 -9.71 -8.00 7.75
N GLY A 40 -10.52 -8.87 8.35
CA GLY A 40 -10.73 -10.23 7.86
C GLY A 40 -9.50 -11.13 7.90
N VAL A 41 -8.39 -10.66 8.47
CA VAL A 41 -7.10 -11.35 8.52
C VAL A 41 -6.50 -11.25 9.93
N ASP A 42 -5.85 -12.34 10.38
CA ASP A 42 -5.15 -12.39 11.66
C ASP A 42 -3.82 -11.61 11.59
N ALA A 43 -3.82 -10.41 12.17
CA ALA A 43 -2.64 -9.55 12.19
C ALA A 43 -1.59 -9.97 13.24
N SER A 44 -1.93 -10.87 14.16
CA SER A 44 -1.01 -11.31 15.22
C SER A 44 -0.01 -12.35 14.75
N ASP A 45 -0.32 -13.08 13.67
CA ASP A 45 0.53 -14.12 13.10
C ASP A 45 0.70 -13.91 11.58
N PRO A 46 1.91 -13.50 11.12
CA PRO A 46 2.20 -13.29 9.70
C PRO A 46 1.99 -14.53 8.83
N GLN A 47 2.24 -15.74 9.35
CA GLN A 47 2.06 -16.98 8.60
C GLN A 47 0.56 -17.29 8.43
N ASN A 48 -0.22 -17.04 9.49
CA ASN A 48 -1.66 -17.19 9.44
C ASN A 48 -2.30 -16.18 8.51
N ALA A 49 -1.86 -14.92 8.58
CA ALA A 49 -2.28 -13.88 7.63
C ALA A 49 -2.02 -14.30 6.18
N GLN A 50 -0.80 -14.79 5.88
CA GLN A 50 -0.46 -15.29 4.55
C GLN A 50 -1.39 -16.39 4.09
N MET A 51 -1.61 -17.38 4.94
CA MET A 51 -2.50 -18.52 4.63
C MET A 51 -3.94 -18.07 4.35
N GLN A 52 -4.44 -17.04 5.04
CA GLN A 52 -5.77 -16.50 4.82
C GLN A 52 -5.89 -15.81 3.45
N PHE A 53 -4.89 -15.03 3.02
CA PHE A 53 -4.84 -14.45 1.68
C PHE A 53 -4.79 -15.55 0.61
N ASP A 54 -3.87 -16.51 0.74
CA ASP A 54 -3.70 -17.61 -0.23
C ASP A 54 -4.99 -18.46 -0.34
N THR A 55 -5.60 -18.80 0.79
CA THR A 55 -6.85 -19.58 0.83
C THR A 55 -7.99 -18.82 0.15
N THR A 56 -8.11 -17.51 0.39
CA THR A 56 -9.12 -16.66 -0.25
C THR A 56 -8.92 -16.63 -1.76
N ALA A 57 -7.69 -16.37 -2.22
CA ALA A 57 -7.37 -16.37 -3.65
C ALA A 57 -7.67 -17.72 -4.29
N LYS A 58 -7.29 -18.82 -3.65
CA LYS A 58 -7.55 -20.18 -4.13
C LYS A 58 -9.05 -20.51 -4.19
N TYR A 59 -9.81 -20.15 -3.14
CA TYR A 59 -11.25 -20.41 -3.08
C TYR A 59 -12.00 -19.79 -4.27
N PHE A 60 -11.60 -18.58 -4.66
CA PHE A 60 -12.23 -17.85 -5.78
C PHE A 60 -11.52 -18.06 -7.15
N GLY A 61 -10.56 -18.98 -7.26
CA GLY A 61 -9.85 -19.25 -8.52
C GLY A 61 -8.90 -18.13 -8.97
N ASN A 62 -8.41 -17.33 -8.03
CA ASN A 62 -7.47 -16.23 -8.26
C ASN A 62 -6.03 -16.59 -7.89
N GLU A 63 -5.75 -17.84 -7.53
CA GLU A 63 -4.41 -18.32 -7.17
C GLU A 63 -3.40 -18.02 -8.29
N GLY A 64 -2.20 -17.57 -7.91
CA GLY A 64 -1.12 -17.25 -8.84
C GLY A 64 -1.27 -15.94 -9.61
N LYS A 65 -2.35 -15.18 -9.36
CA LYS A 65 -2.54 -13.83 -9.87
C LYS A 65 -1.93 -12.80 -8.88
N ASN A 66 -2.04 -11.52 -9.20
CA ASN A 66 -1.57 -10.46 -8.29
C ASN A 66 -2.48 -10.38 -7.04
N GLU A 67 -2.03 -10.95 -5.93
CA GLU A 67 -2.86 -11.16 -4.73
C GLU A 67 -3.07 -9.91 -3.89
N TYR A 68 -2.16 -8.91 -4.02
CA TYR A 68 -2.19 -7.70 -3.18
C TYR A 68 -2.02 -6.43 -3.98
N ILE A 69 -2.62 -5.35 -3.46
CA ILE A 69 -2.19 -3.98 -3.75
C ILE A 69 -1.44 -3.49 -2.51
N HIS A 70 -0.22 -3.00 -2.69
CA HIS A 70 0.59 -2.46 -1.61
C HIS A 70 0.55 -0.93 -1.65
N TYR A 71 -0.15 -0.34 -0.69
CA TYR A 71 -0.12 1.09 -0.43
C TYR A 71 0.84 1.38 0.74
N MET A 72 1.72 2.36 0.58
CA MET A 72 2.48 2.93 1.69
C MET A 72 2.00 4.37 1.92
N MET A 73 1.62 4.72 3.14
CA MET A 73 1.27 6.07 3.51
C MET A 73 2.34 6.62 4.45
N SER A 74 3.00 7.71 4.07
CA SER A 74 4.01 8.39 4.88
C SER A 74 3.46 9.72 5.36
N PHE A 75 3.56 9.95 6.66
CA PHE A 75 2.99 11.12 7.32
C PHE A 75 4.08 12.07 7.79
N LEU A 76 3.85 13.37 7.63
CA LEU A 76 4.63 14.39 8.30
C LEU A 76 4.38 14.30 9.81
N LYS A 77 5.36 14.75 10.61
CA LYS A 77 5.28 14.69 12.07
C LYS A 77 4.05 15.42 12.63
N GLU A 78 3.70 16.56 12.06
CA GLU A 78 2.52 17.32 12.44
C GLU A 78 1.20 16.71 11.97
N THR A 79 1.23 15.78 10.99
CA THR A 79 0.04 15.06 10.51
C THR A 79 -0.23 13.82 11.36
N ALA A 80 0.81 13.04 11.66
CA ALA A 80 0.72 11.87 12.51
C ALA A 80 1.87 11.87 13.52
N PRO A 81 1.68 12.53 14.68
CA PRO A 81 2.71 12.61 15.72
C PRO A 81 2.97 11.28 16.43
N ASP A 82 2.05 10.34 16.32
CA ASP A 82 2.13 9.01 16.94
C ASP A 82 1.57 7.91 16.02
N ALA A 83 1.84 6.65 16.40
CA ALA A 83 1.39 5.49 15.65
C ALA A 83 -0.14 5.36 15.59
N ASP A 84 -0.83 5.70 16.68
CA ASP A 84 -2.30 5.62 16.75
C ASP A 84 -2.95 6.59 15.75
N THR A 85 -2.43 7.80 15.64
CA THR A 85 -2.89 8.78 14.65
C THR A 85 -2.63 8.29 13.22
N ALA A 86 -1.43 7.74 12.94
CA ALA A 86 -1.12 7.16 11.63
C ALA A 86 -2.09 6.02 11.28
N MET A 87 -2.37 5.12 12.24
CA MET A 87 -3.31 4.02 12.06
C MET A 87 -4.75 4.49 11.84
N LYS A 88 -5.21 5.50 12.58
CA LYS A 88 -6.56 6.09 12.42
C LYS A 88 -6.74 6.72 11.05
N ILE A 89 -5.77 7.49 10.56
CA ILE A 89 -5.80 8.09 9.23
C ILE A 89 -5.86 6.99 8.17
N THR A 90 -4.98 6.00 8.26
CA THR A 90 -4.93 4.86 7.34
C THR A 90 -6.27 4.11 7.30
N ASP A 91 -6.86 3.87 8.46
CA ASP A 91 -8.15 3.21 8.64
C ASP A 91 -9.28 3.94 7.89
N GLN A 92 -9.32 5.26 8.00
CA GLN A 92 -10.30 6.11 7.32
C GLN A 92 -10.09 6.11 5.79
N VAL A 93 -8.84 6.13 5.35
CA VAL A 93 -8.51 6.09 3.91
C VAL A 93 -8.95 4.77 3.29
N LEU A 94 -8.68 3.64 3.96
CA LEU A 94 -8.99 2.30 3.47
C LEU A 94 -10.44 1.85 3.76
N ALA A 95 -11.24 2.67 4.46
CA ALA A 95 -12.60 2.31 4.86
C ALA A 95 -13.49 1.73 3.75
N PRO A 96 -13.45 2.19 2.47
CA PRO A 96 -14.27 1.61 1.40
C PRO A 96 -13.90 0.17 1.02
N LEU A 97 -12.72 -0.31 1.41
CA LEU A 97 -12.21 -1.62 0.99
C LEU A 97 -12.31 -2.67 2.11
N LYS A 98 -12.44 -2.26 3.37
CA LYS A 98 -12.26 -3.15 4.52
C LYS A 98 -13.38 -4.16 4.74
N ASP A 99 -14.58 -3.92 4.22
CA ASP A 99 -15.70 -4.85 4.35
C ASP A 99 -15.69 -5.92 3.25
N GLU A 100 -15.02 -5.65 2.13
CA GLU A 100 -15.03 -6.50 0.95
C GLU A 100 -13.66 -7.13 0.63
N HIS A 101 -12.61 -6.73 1.32
CA HIS A 101 -11.24 -7.19 1.06
C HIS A 101 -10.49 -7.50 2.35
N LEU A 102 -9.66 -8.54 2.32
CA LEU A 102 -8.68 -8.75 3.39
C LEU A 102 -7.67 -7.61 3.40
N ILE A 103 -7.39 -7.02 4.55
CA ILE A 103 -6.39 -5.95 4.65
C ILE A 103 -5.49 -6.21 5.85
N LEU A 104 -4.17 -6.13 5.64
CA LEU A 104 -3.16 -6.16 6.68
C LEU A 104 -2.40 -4.82 6.69
N ILE A 105 -2.38 -4.16 7.84
CA ILE A 105 -1.78 -2.85 8.05
C ILE A 105 -0.68 -2.96 9.09
N GLY A 106 0.51 -2.44 8.80
CA GLY A 106 1.58 -2.28 9.77
C GLY A 106 2.09 -0.85 9.81
N ALA A 107 2.12 -0.24 10.99
CA ALA A 107 2.75 1.06 11.21
C ALA A 107 4.19 0.89 11.65
N HIS A 108 5.09 1.65 11.04
CA HIS A 108 6.51 1.67 11.33
C HIS A 108 6.95 3.07 11.71
N LYS A 109 7.90 3.15 12.63
CA LYS A 109 8.58 4.38 12.97
C LYS A 109 9.85 4.51 12.13
N LYS A 110 10.07 5.66 11.50
CA LYS A 110 11.34 6.00 10.84
C LYS A 110 11.99 7.14 11.60
N ASP A 111 13.26 6.96 11.97
CA ASP A 111 14.10 8.04 12.52
C ASP A 111 14.59 8.95 11.38
N HIS A 112 13.67 9.63 10.70
CA HIS A 112 13.98 10.65 9.71
C HIS A 112 13.45 12.02 10.17
N GLN A 113 14.23 13.06 9.90
CA GLN A 113 14.00 14.43 10.40
C GLN A 113 12.61 15.04 10.04
N LYS A 114 11.85 14.45 9.10
CA LYS A 114 10.59 15.01 8.59
C LYS A 114 9.38 14.07 8.65
N SER A 115 9.59 12.77 8.79
CA SER A 115 8.51 11.77 8.82
C SER A 115 8.83 10.73 9.89
N ASP A 116 8.05 10.73 10.97
CA ASP A 116 8.24 9.77 12.06
C ASP A 116 7.49 8.44 11.79
N TYR A 117 6.33 8.49 11.12
CA TYR A 117 5.49 7.31 10.91
C TYR A 117 5.09 7.10 9.45
N HIS A 118 5.08 5.83 9.06
CA HIS A 118 4.51 5.40 7.80
C HIS A 118 3.78 4.08 8.01
N THR A 119 2.76 3.81 7.18
CA THR A 119 2.04 2.56 7.21
C THR A 119 2.26 1.79 5.91
N HIS A 120 2.45 0.47 6.03
CA HIS A 120 2.40 -0.47 4.93
C HIS A 120 1.07 -1.20 4.95
N ASN A 121 0.35 -1.13 3.84
CA ASN A 121 -1.03 -1.59 3.74
C ASN A 121 -1.13 -2.58 2.59
N PHE A 122 -1.36 -3.85 2.91
CA PHE A 122 -1.56 -4.92 1.95
C PHE A 122 -3.05 -5.18 1.81
N VAL A 123 -3.62 -4.77 0.68
CA VAL A 123 -5.03 -4.95 0.35
C VAL A 123 -5.18 -6.14 -0.57
N GLY A 124 -5.85 -7.19 -0.13
CA GLY A 124 -6.18 -8.36 -0.94
C GLY A 124 -6.99 -7.94 -2.16
N THR A 125 -6.59 -8.41 -3.34
CA THR A 125 -7.26 -8.03 -4.59
C THR A 125 -8.59 -8.73 -4.78
N THR A 126 -8.79 -9.91 -4.17
CA THR A 126 -10.01 -10.69 -4.28
C THR A 126 -11.12 -10.10 -3.39
N ASN A 127 -12.25 -9.74 -3.99
CA ASN A 127 -13.44 -9.34 -3.25
C ASN A 127 -14.08 -10.56 -2.58
N LEU A 128 -14.35 -10.47 -1.29
CA LEU A 128 -14.81 -11.58 -0.45
C LEU A 128 -16.23 -12.07 -0.76
N GLU A 129 -17.06 -11.21 -1.35
CA GLU A 129 -18.45 -11.54 -1.70
C GLU A 129 -18.56 -12.09 -3.13
N THR A 130 -17.87 -11.43 -4.07
CA THR A 130 -18.05 -11.68 -5.51
C THR A 130 -16.94 -12.50 -6.14
N GLY A 131 -15.79 -12.64 -5.45
CA GLY A 131 -14.58 -13.25 -6.00
C GLY A 131 -13.90 -12.44 -7.10
N LYS A 132 -14.48 -11.30 -7.51
CA LYS A 132 -13.88 -10.44 -8.53
C LYS A 132 -12.63 -9.76 -7.99
N MET A 133 -11.61 -9.64 -8.84
CA MET A 133 -10.38 -8.97 -8.47
C MET A 133 -10.47 -7.46 -8.72
N ILE A 134 -9.98 -6.67 -7.77
CA ILE A 134 -9.63 -5.27 -8.00
C ILE A 134 -8.18 -5.16 -8.48
N HIS A 135 -7.89 -4.09 -9.20
CA HIS A 135 -6.54 -3.78 -9.70
C HIS A 135 -6.15 -2.36 -9.31
N PRO A 136 -4.86 -2.05 -9.16
CA PRO A 136 -4.37 -0.71 -8.83
C PRO A 136 -4.49 0.22 -10.03
N THR A 137 -5.73 0.45 -10.49
CA THR A 137 -6.04 1.39 -11.58
C THR A 137 -5.81 2.82 -11.13
N ASN A 138 -5.59 3.73 -12.08
CA ASN A 138 -5.49 5.16 -11.77
C ASN A 138 -6.73 5.66 -11.00
N LYS A 139 -7.93 5.18 -11.36
CA LYS A 139 -9.17 5.54 -10.66
C LYS A 139 -9.11 5.16 -9.19
N LEU A 140 -8.73 3.92 -8.86
CA LEU A 140 -8.63 3.47 -7.47
C LEU A 140 -7.53 4.25 -6.72
N ASN A 141 -6.35 4.39 -7.32
CA ASN A 141 -5.23 5.11 -6.72
C ASN A 141 -5.56 6.58 -6.46
N TYR A 142 -6.24 7.25 -7.40
CA TYR A 142 -6.70 8.63 -7.24
C TYR A 142 -7.74 8.76 -6.15
N THR A 143 -8.67 7.79 -6.04
CA THR A 143 -9.65 7.74 -4.96
C THR A 143 -8.97 7.63 -3.61
N MET A 144 -7.96 6.77 -3.45
CA MET A 144 -7.24 6.62 -2.17
C MET A 144 -6.46 7.89 -1.82
N ALA A 145 -5.78 8.51 -2.80
CA ALA A 145 -5.04 9.75 -2.58
C ALA A 145 -5.97 10.92 -2.20
N GLN A 146 -7.11 11.05 -2.87
CA GLN A 146 -8.11 12.08 -2.55
C GLN A 146 -8.69 11.87 -1.14
N ARG A 147 -9.02 10.62 -0.80
CA ARG A 147 -9.49 10.29 0.55
C ARG A 147 -8.47 10.64 1.62
N MET A 148 -7.18 10.38 1.37
CA MET A 148 -6.13 10.77 2.31
C MET A 148 -6.06 12.30 2.45
N ALA A 149 -6.07 13.06 1.35
CA ALA A 149 -6.09 14.53 1.39
C ALA A 149 -7.30 15.08 2.15
N ASP A 150 -8.49 14.51 1.92
CA ASP A 150 -9.72 14.92 2.61
C ASP A 150 -9.70 14.53 4.10
N THR A 151 -9.10 13.39 4.45
CA THR A 151 -8.99 12.94 5.84
C THR A 151 -8.08 13.84 6.64
N ILE A 152 -6.90 14.17 6.11
CA ILE A 152 -5.91 14.99 6.84
C ILE A 152 -6.10 16.50 6.62
N GLN A 153 -6.98 16.90 5.68
CA GLN A 153 -7.24 18.30 5.28
C GLN A 153 -5.97 19.05 4.84
N LYS A 154 -5.06 18.34 4.17
CA LYS A 154 -3.80 18.84 3.62
C LYS A 154 -3.56 18.26 2.22
N PRO A 155 -2.71 18.89 1.39
CA PRO A 155 -2.28 18.29 0.13
C PRO A 155 -1.55 16.97 0.36
N VAL A 156 -1.77 16.00 -0.55
CA VAL A 156 -1.13 14.67 -0.55
C VAL A 156 -0.50 14.42 -1.90
N GLU A 157 0.72 13.92 -1.93
CA GLU A 157 1.38 13.46 -3.15
C GLU A 157 1.12 11.97 -3.35
N LEU A 158 0.48 11.64 -4.48
CA LEU A 158 0.40 10.26 -4.96
C LEU A 158 1.65 9.94 -5.76
N VAL A 159 2.31 8.84 -5.41
CA VAL A 159 3.45 8.28 -6.14
C VAL A 159 3.10 6.87 -6.62
N ILE A 160 3.13 6.63 -7.93
CA ILE A 160 2.97 5.29 -8.50
C ILE A 160 4.33 4.84 -9.03
N GLU A 161 4.90 3.82 -8.38
CA GLU A 161 6.14 3.19 -8.82
C GLU A 161 5.98 2.53 -10.19
N LYS A 162 6.88 2.79 -11.12
CA LYS A 162 6.97 2.02 -12.37
C LYS A 162 7.71 0.71 -12.13
N LYS A 163 7.18 -0.37 -12.67
CA LYS A 163 7.85 -1.68 -12.64
C LYS A 163 9.26 -1.55 -13.22
N LYS A 164 10.27 -1.90 -12.44
CA LYS A 164 11.64 -2.09 -12.94
C LYS A 164 11.66 -3.38 -13.75
N LYS A 165 12.22 -3.36 -14.97
CA LYS A 165 12.48 -4.61 -15.69
C LYS A 165 13.52 -5.40 -14.91
N SER A 166 13.30 -6.71 -14.72
CA SER A 166 14.32 -7.59 -14.15
C SER A 166 15.57 -7.61 -15.04
N PRO A 167 16.78 -7.71 -14.46
CA PRO A 167 18.03 -7.74 -15.24
C PRO A 167 18.12 -8.88 -16.27
N GLU A 168 17.35 -9.94 -16.09
CA GLU A 168 17.38 -11.14 -16.96
C GLU A 168 16.70 -10.94 -18.33
N SER A 169 16.07 -9.79 -18.58
CA SER A 169 15.43 -9.50 -19.88
C SER A 169 16.24 -8.58 -20.80
N VAL A 170 17.50 -8.32 -20.48
CA VAL A 170 18.39 -7.50 -21.32
C VAL A 170 19.13 -8.41 -22.30
N GLY A 171 18.48 -8.73 -23.43
CA GLY A 171 19.18 -9.15 -24.64
C GLY A 171 19.97 -7.96 -25.20
N ASP A 172 21.20 -8.23 -25.66
CA ASP A 172 22.09 -7.25 -26.29
C ASP A 172 21.38 -6.35 -27.32
N GLY A 173 21.37 -5.07 -27.08
CA GLY A 173 20.91 -4.07 -28.05
C GLY A 173 20.25 -2.85 -27.41
N ASP A 174 20.96 -1.73 -27.47
CA ASP A 174 20.59 -0.35 -27.14
C ASP A 174 20.64 0.10 -25.67
N ASN A 175 21.81 0.70 -25.35
CA ASN A 175 22.08 1.51 -24.17
C ASN A 175 21.35 2.87 -24.19
N ASN A 176 20.03 2.89 -24.35
CA ASN A 176 19.19 4.08 -24.14
C ASN A 176 18.12 3.75 -23.10
N SER A 177 18.56 3.36 -21.89
CA SER A 177 17.65 3.21 -20.76
C SER A 177 17.28 4.59 -20.25
N GLU A 178 16.27 5.24 -20.83
CA GLU A 178 15.55 6.31 -20.15
C GLU A 178 15.07 5.75 -18.82
N GLU A 179 15.61 6.27 -17.70
CA GLU A 179 15.08 6.00 -16.36
C GLU A 179 13.59 6.35 -16.37
N LYS A 180 12.75 5.33 -16.38
CA LYS A 180 11.30 5.52 -16.31
C LYS A 180 10.98 6.09 -14.93
N LYS A 181 10.80 7.41 -14.85
CA LYS A 181 10.43 8.12 -13.62
C LYS A 181 9.08 7.63 -13.11
N ASP A 182 8.95 7.55 -11.79
CA ASP A 182 7.67 7.27 -11.13
C ASP A 182 6.64 8.34 -11.53
N PHE A 183 5.38 7.93 -11.64
CA PHE A 183 4.29 8.88 -11.84
C PHE A 183 3.97 9.56 -10.51
N THR A 184 3.87 10.90 -10.51
CA THR A 184 3.51 11.67 -9.32
C THR A 184 2.38 12.65 -9.61
N ARG A 185 1.46 12.83 -8.64
CA ARG A 185 0.38 13.81 -8.70
C ARG A 185 0.00 14.28 -7.31
N ILE A 186 -0.28 15.59 -7.18
CA ILE A 186 -0.74 16.19 -5.92
C ILE A 186 -2.26 16.26 -5.91
N PHE A 187 -2.86 15.82 -4.80
CA PHE A 187 -4.28 15.90 -4.49
C PHE A 187 -4.50 16.92 -3.37
N TYR A 188 -5.44 17.80 -3.57
CA TYR A 188 -5.83 18.82 -2.59
C TYR A 188 -7.13 18.40 -1.92
N PRO A 189 -7.31 18.71 -0.62
CA PRO A 189 -8.55 18.39 0.07
C PRO A 189 -9.72 19.18 -0.51
N HIS A 190 -10.90 18.55 -0.55
CA HIS A 190 -12.14 19.26 -0.84
C HIS A 190 -12.45 20.24 0.28
N LYS A 191 -12.97 21.42 -0.07
CA LYS A 191 -13.43 22.36 0.95
C LYS A 191 -14.62 21.76 1.69
N LYS A 192 -14.54 21.72 3.02
CA LYS A 192 -15.73 21.46 3.85
C LYS A 192 -16.64 22.69 3.77
N HIS A 193 -17.82 22.50 3.24
CA HIS A 193 -18.89 23.53 3.29
C HIS A 193 -19.60 23.49 4.61
#